data_f89b8efdcbd64771d623605ebcf9c5f0
#
_entry.id   f89b8efdcbd64771d623605ebcf9c5f0
#
_cell.length_a   1.000
_cell.length_b   1.000
_cell.length_c   1.000
_cell.angle_alpha   90.00
_cell.angle_beta   90.00
_cell.angle_gamma   90.00
#
_symmetry.space_group_name_H-M   'P 1'
#
loop_
_entity.id
_entity.type
_entity.pdbx_description
1 polymer ?
#
loop_
_entity_poly.entity_id
_entity_poly.type
_entity_poly.pdbx_seq_one_letter_code
_entity_poly.pdbx_strand_id
1 'polypeptide(L)'
;MKHIIPALLLAASVPAFAADSAVSTTDTAPVATYTAPTPAGFPFAVETQILPPDDTYQVDTYQVKITDQETGKVQIIEDLSDFRPLKENISDLVNIQDYNGDGHPDIAVRGIGTYADSADELYLFNPATRQFQTPPYLQDIAIVGNVEVIRKGCIRVEYKSSIMDYDEDYYCWKNGGWEMTPPQKQQRTQ
;
A
#
# COMPACT_ATOMS: atom_id res chain seq x y z
N MET A 1 -1.76 69.66 11.61
CA MET A 1 -2.06 69.03 10.32
C MET A 1 -1.38 67.65 10.29
N LYS A 2 -2.16 66.57 10.43
CA LYS A 2 -1.62 65.19 10.41
C LYS A 2 -1.94 64.58 9.07
N HIS A 3 -0.91 64.25 8.27
CA HIS A 3 -1.04 63.56 7.01
C HIS A 3 -1.15 62.06 7.27
N ILE A 4 -2.28 61.46 6.87
CA ILE A 4 -2.53 60.04 6.86
C ILE A 4 -2.18 59.55 5.49
N ILE A 5 -1.19 58.63 5.41
CA ILE A 5 -0.80 57.94 4.17
C ILE A 5 -1.57 56.62 4.14
N PRO A 6 -2.37 56.28 3.13
CA PRO A 6 -3.00 54.99 3.02
C PRO A 6 -1.97 53.94 2.53
N ALA A 7 -1.86 52.84 3.27
CA ALA A 7 -1.09 51.67 2.87
C ALA A 7 -1.84 50.90 1.79
N LEU A 8 -1.23 50.77 0.62
CA LEU A 8 -1.72 49.99 -0.51
C LEU A 8 -1.32 48.52 -0.25
N LEU A 9 -2.27 47.65 0.08
CA LEU A 9 -2.07 46.20 0.11
C LEU A 9 -2.03 45.66 -1.33
N LEU A 10 -0.86 45.24 -1.78
CA LEU A 10 -0.72 44.40 -2.98
C LEU A 10 -1.04 42.95 -2.58
N ALA A 11 -2.16 42.43 -3.04
CA ALA A 11 -2.48 41.02 -2.99
C ALA A 11 -1.71 40.31 -4.12
N ALA A 12 -0.68 39.57 -3.75
CA ALA A 12 0.01 38.67 -4.67
C ALA A 12 -0.82 37.39 -4.87
N SER A 13 -1.43 37.24 -6.03
CA SER A 13 -2.07 35.99 -6.44
C SER A 13 -0.99 34.98 -6.84
N VAL A 14 -0.82 33.94 -6.03
CA VAL A 14 -0.01 32.78 -6.38
C VAL A 14 -0.82 31.90 -7.32
N PRO A 15 -0.34 31.59 -8.53
CA PRO A 15 -1.01 30.60 -9.38
C PRO A 15 -0.90 29.23 -8.73
N ALA A 16 -2.03 28.59 -8.45
CA ALA A 16 -2.10 27.19 -8.08
C ALA A 16 -1.70 26.38 -9.33
N PHE A 17 -0.51 25.78 -9.30
CA PHE A 17 -0.18 24.71 -10.24
C PHE A 17 -1.02 23.49 -9.86
N ALA A 18 -2.10 23.28 -10.58
CA ALA A 18 -2.75 21.98 -10.63
C ALA A 18 -1.76 21.05 -11.33
N ALA A 19 -1.13 20.16 -10.55
CA ALA A 19 -0.44 19.02 -11.09
C ALA A 19 -1.52 18.08 -11.63
N ASP A 20 -1.79 18.21 -12.92
CA ASP A 20 -2.59 17.27 -13.70
C ASP A 20 -1.70 16.02 -13.84
N SER A 21 -1.84 15.09 -12.88
CA SER A 21 -1.23 13.76 -13.00
C SER A 21 -1.96 13.07 -14.15
N ALA A 22 -1.38 13.17 -15.33
CA ALA A 22 -1.80 12.39 -16.48
C ALA A 22 -1.68 10.91 -16.08
N VAL A 23 -2.82 10.27 -15.80
CA VAL A 23 -2.94 8.83 -15.69
C VAL A 23 -2.52 8.27 -17.03
N SER A 24 -1.33 7.72 -17.10
CA SER A 24 -0.87 6.94 -18.24
C SER A 24 -1.63 5.62 -18.20
N THR A 25 -2.84 5.60 -18.72
CA THR A 25 -3.57 4.36 -18.97
C THR A 25 -2.91 3.70 -20.18
N THR A 26 -2.01 2.77 -19.94
CA THR A 26 -1.73 1.74 -20.94
C THR A 26 -3.03 0.94 -21.06
N ASP A 27 -3.75 1.17 -22.15
CA ASP A 27 -5.09 0.60 -22.45
C ASP A 27 -4.99 -0.89 -22.84
N THR A 28 -4.18 -1.65 -22.09
CA THR A 28 -3.90 -3.06 -22.34
C THR A 28 -4.83 -3.88 -21.47
N ALA A 29 -5.78 -4.58 -22.11
CA ALA A 29 -6.74 -5.42 -21.40
C ALA A 29 -6.02 -6.51 -20.58
N PRO A 30 -6.42 -6.74 -19.32
CA PRO A 30 -5.83 -7.78 -18.48
C PRO A 30 -6.08 -9.17 -19.06
N VAL A 31 -5.10 -10.06 -18.91
CA VAL A 31 -5.23 -11.47 -19.34
C VAL A 31 -5.99 -12.32 -18.33
N ALA A 32 -6.07 -11.88 -17.07
CA ALA A 32 -6.88 -12.47 -16.01
C ALA A 32 -7.26 -11.40 -14.98
N THR A 33 -8.45 -11.56 -14.38
CA THR A 33 -8.93 -10.69 -13.29
C THR A 33 -9.47 -11.55 -12.17
N TYR A 34 -9.16 -11.18 -10.93
CA TYR A 34 -9.66 -11.80 -9.71
C TYR A 34 -10.22 -10.72 -8.78
N THR A 35 -11.46 -10.91 -8.33
CA THR A 35 -12.06 -10.04 -7.33
C THR A 35 -11.73 -10.58 -5.94
N ALA A 36 -10.98 -9.82 -5.16
CA ALA A 36 -10.59 -10.21 -3.81
C ALA A 36 -11.82 -10.25 -2.88
N PRO A 37 -11.93 -11.26 -1.99
CA PRO A 37 -12.95 -11.26 -0.96
C PRO A 37 -12.70 -10.10 0.01
N THR A 38 -13.74 -9.33 0.29
CA THR A 38 -13.64 -8.15 1.16
C THR A 38 -14.33 -8.40 2.50
N PRO A 39 -13.85 -7.81 3.60
CA PRO A 39 -14.53 -7.84 4.90
C PRO A 39 -15.95 -7.26 4.81
N ALA A 40 -16.85 -7.74 5.68
CA ALA A 40 -18.20 -7.21 5.74
C ALA A 40 -18.23 -5.71 6.06
N GLY A 41 -18.94 -4.94 5.23
CA GLY A 41 -19.02 -3.49 5.36
C GLY A 41 -17.82 -2.71 4.76
N PHE A 42 -16.89 -3.37 4.12
CA PHE A 42 -15.81 -2.71 3.39
C PHE A 42 -16.37 -2.05 2.12
N PRO A 43 -16.23 -0.72 1.96
CA PRO A 43 -16.96 0.01 0.91
C PRO A 43 -16.26 0.01 -0.45
N PHE A 44 -15.25 -0.85 -0.63
CA PHE A 44 -14.48 -0.91 -1.86
C PHE A 44 -14.58 -2.29 -2.52
N ALA A 45 -14.62 -2.31 -3.85
CA ALA A 45 -14.33 -3.51 -4.64
C ALA A 45 -12.84 -3.49 -5.00
N VAL A 46 -12.16 -4.63 -4.82
CA VAL A 46 -10.73 -4.79 -5.10
C VAL A 46 -10.54 -5.89 -6.12
N GLU A 47 -9.94 -5.54 -7.24
CA GLU A 47 -9.68 -6.43 -8.37
C GLU A 47 -8.18 -6.50 -8.65
N THR A 48 -7.62 -7.69 -8.62
CA THR A 48 -6.26 -7.97 -9.13
C THR A 48 -6.35 -8.27 -10.62
N GLN A 49 -5.57 -7.59 -11.43
CA GLN A 49 -5.58 -7.69 -12.89
C GLN A 49 -4.19 -8.05 -13.37
N ILE A 50 -4.00 -9.29 -13.89
CA ILE A 50 -2.74 -9.71 -14.49
C ILE A 50 -2.64 -9.05 -15.86
N LEU A 51 -1.54 -8.37 -16.11
CA LEU A 51 -1.27 -7.69 -17.37
C LEU A 51 -0.66 -8.68 -18.38
N PRO A 52 -0.75 -8.40 -19.69
CA PRO A 52 0.00 -9.15 -20.69
C PRO A 52 1.50 -9.05 -20.39
N PRO A 53 2.26 -10.15 -20.66
CA PRO A 53 3.70 -10.12 -20.44
C PRO A 53 4.35 -9.01 -21.29
N ASP A 54 5.23 -8.26 -20.65
CA ASP A 54 6.13 -7.34 -21.35
C ASP A 54 7.31 -8.16 -21.92
N ASP A 55 7.57 -8.00 -23.20
CA ASP A 55 8.67 -8.70 -23.90
C ASP A 55 10.06 -8.33 -23.32
N THR A 56 10.13 -7.25 -22.53
CA THR A 56 11.37 -6.74 -21.94
C THR A 56 11.73 -7.45 -20.63
N TYR A 57 10.74 -7.85 -19.85
CA TYR A 57 10.91 -8.50 -18.54
C TYR A 57 10.25 -9.88 -18.54
N GLN A 58 11.01 -10.92 -18.20
CA GLN A 58 10.51 -12.30 -18.09
C GLN A 58 9.70 -12.56 -16.80
N VAL A 59 9.16 -11.52 -16.19
CA VAL A 59 8.31 -11.60 -14.98
C VAL A 59 6.90 -11.17 -15.32
N ASP A 60 5.94 -11.93 -14.81
CA ASP A 60 4.53 -11.54 -14.90
C ASP A 60 4.32 -10.26 -14.09
N THR A 61 3.57 -9.31 -14.66
CA THR A 61 3.19 -8.06 -14.01
C THR A 61 1.69 -8.00 -13.75
N TYR A 62 1.29 -7.22 -12.77
CA TYR A 62 -0.11 -7.04 -12.44
C TYR A 62 -0.38 -5.66 -11.86
N GLN A 63 -1.64 -5.31 -11.75
CA GLN A 63 -2.11 -4.11 -11.07
C GLN A 63 -3.28 -4.46 -10.15
N VAL A 64 -3.50 -3.61 -9.14
CA VAL A 64 -4.66 -3.70 -8.25
C VAL A 64 -5.56 -2.51 -8.47
N LYS A 65 -6.78 -2.78 -8.96
CA LYS A 65 -7.81 -1.78 -9.15
C LYS A 65 -8.74 -1.76 -7.95
N ILE A 66 -8.87 -0.60 -7.31
CA ILE A 66 -9.73 -0.38 -6.15
C ILE A 66 -10.83 0.58 -6.55
N THR A 67 -12.09 0.15 -6.45
CA THR A 67 -13.25 0.97 -6.78
C THR A 67 -14.03 1.29 -5.51
N ASP A 68 -14.12 2.55 -5.15
CA ASP A 68 -15.00 3.03 -4.09
C ASP A 68 -16.46 2.88 -4.52
N GLN A 69 -17.20 1.98 -3.90
CA GLN A 69 -18.56 1.65 -4.25
C GLN A 69 -19.58 2.76 -3.92
N GLU A 70 -19.23 3.67 -3.03
CA GLU A 70 -20.09 4.82 -2.67
C GLU A 70 -19.93 5.99 -3.63
N THR A 71 -18.69 6.25 -4.09
CA THR A 71 -18.39 7.43 -4.92
C THR A 71 -18.14 7.10 -6.38
N GLY A 72 -17.89 5.83 -6.71
CA GLY A 72 -17.48 5.36 -8.03
C GLY A 72 -16.05 5.74 -8.41
N LYS A 73 -15.27 6.34 -7.51
CA LYS A 73 -13.86 6.67 -7.77
C LYS A 73 -13.00 5.40 -7.86
N VAL A 74 -12.05 5.44 -8.78
CA VAL A 74 -11.10 4.34 -8.98
C VAL A 74 -9.70 4.80 -8.57
N GLN A 75 -8.99 3.93 -7.84
CA GLN A 75 -7.57 4.02 -7.59
C GLN A 75 -6.91 2.78 -8.18
N ILE A 76 -5.75 2.95 -8.81
CA ILE A 76 -4.96 1.84 -9.35
C ILE A 76 -3.59 1.87 -8.67
N ILE A 77 -3.13 0.70 -8.24
CA ILE A 77 -1.76 0.43 -7.79
C ILE A 77 -1.10 -0.33 -8.95
N GLU A 78 -0.11 0.29 -9.58
CA GLU A 78 0.55 -0.18 -10.80
C GLU A 78 1.95 -0.74 -10.51
N ASP A 79 2.61 -1.25 -11.54
CA ASP A 79 4.02 -1.72 -11.55
C ASP A 79 4.32 -2.84 -10.55
N LEU A 80 3.31 -3.67 -10.28
CA LEU A 80 3.44 -4.80 -9.36
C LEU A 80 3.94 -6.04 -10.10
N SER A 81 4.78 -6.83 -9.43
CA SER A 81 5.30 -8.09 -9.96
C SER A 81 5.58 -9.09 -8.85
N ASP A 82 5.56 -10.37 -9.16
CA ASP A 82 5.94 -11.46 -8.24
C ASP A 82 6.77 -12.49 -9.04
N PHE A 83 7.67 -13.20 -8.37
CA PHE A 83 8.44 -14.30 -8.94
C PHE A 83 7.62 -15.57 -9.17
N ARG A 84 6.48 -15.70 -8.49
CA ARG A 84 5.60 -16.85 -8.61
C ARG A 84 4.70 -16.70 -9.85
N PRO A 85 4.25 -17.83 -10.45
CA PRO A 85 3.25 -17.79 -11.53
C PRO A 85 1.97 -17.09 -11.03
N LEU A 86 1.67 -15.89 -11.54
CA LEU A 86 0.57 -15.07 -11.02
C LEU A 86 -0.79 -15.72 -11.17
N LYS A 87 -1.05 -16.43 -12.30
CA LYS A 87 -2.36 -17.05 -12.56
C LYS A 87 -2.75 -18.11 -11.52
N GLU A 88 -1.74 -18.81 -10.98
CA GLU A 88 -1.95 -19.87 -9.98
C GLU A 88 -2.09 -19.30 -8.56
N ASN A 89 -1.60 -18.09 -8.34
CA ASN A 89 -1.52 -17.44 -7.02
C ASN A 89 -2.29 -16.11 -6.96
N ILE A 90 -3.16 -15.84 -7.93
CA ILE A 90 -3.83 -14.54 -8.05
C ILE A 90 -4.67 -14.18 -6.81
N SER A 91 -5.19 -15.17 -6.08
CA SER A 91 -5.93 -14.99 -4.83
C SER A 91 -5.07 -14.53 -3.66
N ASP A 92 -3.75 -14.75 -3.75
CA ASP A 92 -2.80 -14.48 -2.66
C ASP A 92 -2.06 -13.14 -2.85
N LEU A 93 -2.35 -12.45 -3.97
CA LEU A 93 -1.65 -11.20 -4.30
C LEU A 93 -2.14 -10.01 -3.50
N VAL A 94 -3.34 -10.10 -2.92
CA VAL A 94 -3.92 -9.01 -2.12
C VAL A 94 -4.52 -9.56 -0.85
N ASN A 95 -4.15 -8.95 0.27
CA ASN A 95 -4.73 -9.22 1.58
C ASN A 95 -5.34 -7.93 2.16
N ILE A 96 -6.56 -8.03 2.72
CA ILE A 96 -7.33 -6.87 3.22
C ILE A 96 -7.59 -7.08 4.70
N GLN A 97 -6.94 -6.28 5.54
CA GLN A 97 -7.15 -6.27 7.00
C GLN A 97 -6.67 -4.96 7.63
N ASP A 98 -7.07 -4.69 8.86
CA ASP A 98 -6.64 -3.50 9.63
C ASP A 98 -5.22 -3.72 10.18
N TYR A 99 -4.22 -3.25 9.43
CA TYR A 99 -2.80 -3.41 9.78
C TYR A 99 -2.36 -2.44 10.87
N ASN A 100 -2.82 -1.19 10.81
CA ASN A 100 -2.41 -0.12 11.74
C ASN A 100 -3.27 -0.04 13.02
N GLY A 101 -4.39 -0.78 13.07
CA GLY A 101 -5.26 -0.86 14.24
C GLY A 101 -6.18 0.35 14.40
N ASP A 102 -6.44 1.14 13.38
CA ASP A 102 -7.29 2.34 13.42
C ASP A 102 -8.79 2.02 13.27
N GLY A 103 -9.13 0.79 12.90
CA GLY A 103 -10.50 0.31 12.71
C GLY A 103 -10.97 0.35 11.26
N HIS A 104 -10.09 0.74 10.32
CA HIS A 104 -10.35 0.68 8.90
C HIS A 104 -9.49 -0.40 8.26
N PRO A 105 -10.04 -1.25 7.38
CA PRO A 105 -9.22 -2.20 6.64
C PRO A 105 -8.27 -1.49 5.66
N ASP A 106 -7.04 -1.94 5.66
CA ASP A 106 -5.96 -1.55 4.78
C ASP A 106 -5.74 -2.64 3.72
N ILE A 107 -4.80 -2.44 2.81
CA ILE A 107 -4.45 -3.39 1.76
C ILE A 107 -2.95 -3.71 1.84
N ALA A 108 -2.61 -5.00 1.86
CA ALA A 108 -1.27 -5.49 1.57
C ALA A 108 -1.26 -6.08 0.16
N VAL A 109 -0.28 -5.71 -0.64
CA VAL A 109 -0.11 -6.16 -2.01
C VAL A 109 1.21 -6.91 -2.11
N ARG A 110 1.17 -8.13 -2.68
CA ARG A 110 2.35 -8.97 -2.84
C ARG A 110 3.27 -8.41 -3.92
N GLY A 111 4.55 -8.26 -3.61
CA GLY A 111 5.58 -7.81 -4.51
C GLY A 111 6.86 -8.63 -4.43
N ILE A 112 7.90 -8.15 -5.08
CA ILE A 112 9.22 -8.76 -5.05
C ILE A 112 9.98 -8.24 -3.82
N GLY A 113 10.36 -9.17 -2.96
CA GLY A 113 11.18 -8.91 -1.79
C GLY A 113 12.67 -9.08 -2.03
N THR A 114 13.40 -9.26 -0.94
CA THR A 114 14.85 -9.49 -0.96
C THR A 114 15.19 -10.94 -1.33
N TYR A 115 16.35 -11.14 -1.94
CA TYR A 115 16.86 -12.48 -2.32
C TYR A 115 15.88 -13.37 -3.10
N ALA A 116 15.16 -12.75 -4.07
CA ALA A 116 14.16 -13.42 -4.90
C ALA A 116 13.03 -14.10 -4.10
N ASP A 117 12.64 -13.51 -3.01
CA ASP A 117 11.46 -13.89 -2.23
C ASP A 117 10.32 -12.87 -2.44
N SER A 118 9.11 -13.25 -2.04
CA SER A 118 7.96 -12.34 -2.08
C SER A 118 7.94 -11.45 -0.84
N ALA A 119 7.41 -10.24 -1.00
CA ALA A 119 7.20 -9.30 0.10
C ALA A 119 5.85 -8.60 -0.05
N ASP A 120 5.27 -8.18 1.06
CA ASP A 120 4.02 -7.41 1.06
C ASP A 120 4.34 -5.91 1.12
N GLU A 121 3.72 -5.15 0.22
CA GLU A 121 3.67 -3.69 0.30
C GLU A 121 2.36 -3.25 0.95
N LEU A 122 2.46 -2.43 1.99
CA LEU A 122 1.29 -1.96 2.73
C LEU A 122 0.77 -0.64 2.16
N TYR A 123 -0.55 -0.55 2.00
CA TYR A 123 -1.29 0.65 1.64
C TYR A 123 -2.37 0.89 2.69
N LEU A 124 -2.19 1.92 3.51
CA LEU A 124 -3.12 2.27 4.58
C LEU A 124 -4.27 3.12 4.06
N PHE A 125 -5.48 2.81 4.50
CA PHE A 125 -6.66 3.61 4.16
C PHE A 125 -6.66 4.94 4.89
N ASN A 126 -6.82 6.03 4.15
CA ASN A 126 -7.01 7.37 4.69
C ASN A 126 -8.49 7.76 4.58
N PRO A 127 -9.24 7.78 5.70
CA PRO A 127 -10.68 8.08 5.67
C PRO A 127 -11.00 9.52 5.23
N ALA A 128 -10.07 10.47 5.38
CA ALA A 128 -10.28 11.87 4.97
C ALA A 128 -10.25 12.04 3.44
N THR A 129 -9.39 11.28 2.75
CA THR A 129 -9.28 11.31 1.29
C THR A 129 -10.01 10.16 0.61
N ARG A 130 -10.36 9.11 1.36
CA ARG A 130 -10.90 7.83 0.89
C ARG A 130 -9.96 7.14 -0.12
N GLN A 131 -8.66 7.18 0.16
CA GLN A 131 -7.62 6.59 -0.67
C GLN A 131 -6.69 5.71 0.17
N PHE A 132 -6.11 4.72 -0.47
CA PHE A 132 -5.06 3.88 0.09
C PHE A 132 -3.70 4.52 -0.21
N GLN A 133 -2.88 4.69 0.79
CA GLN A 133 -1.61 5.41 0.70
C GLN A 133 -0.49 4.58 1.31
N THR A 134 0.68 4.63 0.70
CA THR A 134 1.88 4.07 1.30
C THR A 134 2.10 4.69 2.69
N PRO A 135 2.28 3.89 3.73
CA PRO A 135 2.52 4.42 5.06
C PRO A 135 3.81 5.23 5.11
N PRO A 136 3.89 6.28 5.95
CA PRO A 136 5.15 6.94 6.19
C PRO A 136 6.13 5.95 6.81
N TYR A 137 7.27 5.75 6.17
CA TYR A 137 8.35 4.94 6.73
C TYR A 137 9.03 5.70 7.86
N LEU A 138 9.24 5.02 8.97
CA LEU A 138 10.05 5.56 10.05
C LEU A 138 11.52 5.29 9.74
N GLN A 139 12.32 6.34 9.75
CA GLN A 139 13.78 6.28 9.63
C GLN A 139 14.31 5.62 8.33
N ASP A 140 13.68 5.87 7.21
CA ASP A 140 14.08 5.36 5.89
C ASP A 140 14.10 3.82 5.75
N ILE A 141 13.46 3.09 6.65
CA ILE A 141 13.35 1.63 6.57
C ILE A 141 12.01 1.28 5.93
N ALA A 142 12.05 0.80 4.70
CA ALA A 142 10.89 0.18 4.08
C ALA A 142 10.54 -1.11 4.81
N ILE A 143 9.25 -1.32 5.12
CA ILE A 143 8.76 -2.61 5.60
C ILE A 143 8.72 -3.54 4.38
N VAL A 144 9.70 -4.43 4.27
CA VAL A 144 9.83 -5.38 3.16
C VAL A 144 9.85 -6.79 3.73
N GLY A 145 8.85 -7.59 3.40
CA GLY A 145 8.72 -8.96 3.88
C GLY A 145 7.26 -9.40 3.93
N ASN A 146 7.02 -10.61 4.42
CA ASN A 146 5.67 -11.10 4.66
C ASN A 146 5.11 -10.47 5.93
N VAL A 147 3.99 -9.78 5.82
CA VAL A 147 3.39 -9.02 6.93
C VAL A 147 2.26 -9.79 7.58
N GLU A 148 2.33 -9.98 8.89
CA GLU A 148 1.28 -10.59 9.71
C GLU A 148 0.85 -9.66 10.84
N VAL A 149 -0.46 -9.46 10.99
CA VAL A 149 -1.02 -8.76 12.17
C VAL A 149 -0.97 -9.70 13.37
N ILE A 150 -0.15 -9.37 14.36
CA ILE A 150 0.01 -10.16 15.59
C ILE A 150 -0.90 -9.71 16.73
N ARG A 151 -1.33 -8.45 16.68
CA ARG A 151 -2.33 -7.84 17.57
C ARG A 151 -2.74 -6.49 16.99
N LYS A 152 -3.80 -5.89 17.51
CA LYS A 152 -4.29 -4.58 17.06
C LYS A 152 -3.18 -3.54 16.96
N GLY A 153 -2.95 -3.01 15.76
CA GLY A 153 -1.93 -2.02 15.45
C GLY A 153 -0.48 -2.49 15.59
N CYS A 154 -0.23 -3.81 15.63
CA CYS A 154 1.13 -4.33 15.63
C CYS A 154 1.27 -5.48 14.63
N ILE A 155 2.34 -5.44 13.88
CA ILE A 155 2.68 -6.41 12.84
C ILE A 155 4.03 -7.09 13.13
N ARG A 156 4.15 -8.31 12.63
CA ARG A 156 5.41 -9.01 12.42
C ARG A 156 5.72 -8.96 10.93
N VAL A 157 6.96 -8.73 10.60
CA VAL A 157 7.47 -8.76 9.23
C VAL A 157 8.55 -9.83 9.16
N GLU A 158 8.30 -10.87 8.39
CA GLU A 158 9.28 -11.92 8.11
C GLU A 158 9.89 -11.64 6.74
N TYR A 159 11.20 -11.61 6.67
CA TYR A 159 11.93 -11.35 5.44
C TYR A 159 13.18 -12.20 5.32
N LYS A 160 13.59 -12.42 4.09
CA LYS A 160 14.79 -13.18 3.78
C LYS A 160 16.02 -12.29 3.98
N SER A 161 16.85 -12.62 4.97
CA SER A 161 18.07 -11.87 5.30
C SER A 161 19.32 -12.40 4.58
N SER A 162 19.25 -13.65 4.07
CA SER A 162 20.27 -14.27 3.22
C SER A 162 19.63 -15.30 2.29
N ILE A 163 20.42 -15.99 1.47
CA ILE A 163 19.91 -17.09 0.61
C ILE A 163 19.27 -18.22 1.44
N MET A 164 19.71 -18.42 2.67
CA MET A 164 19.30 -19.55 3.52
C MET A 164 18.56 -19.13 4.79
N ASP A 165 18.62 -17.84 5.17
CA ASP A 165 18.15 -17.39 6.48
C ASP A 165 16.99 -16.40 6.34
N TYR A 166 16.05 -16.48 7.29
CA TYR A 166 14.94 -15.57 7.47
C TYR A 166 15.08 -14.89 8.83
N ASP A 167 14.80 -13.60 8.86
CA ASP A 167 14.72 -12.78 10.07
C ASP A 167 13.32 -12.22 10.26
N GLU A 168 13.02 -11.79 11.47
CA GLU A 168 11.72 -11.22 11.84
C GLU A 168 11.90 -9.88 12.54
N ASP A 169 11.17 -8.88 12.09
CA ASP A 169 11.04 -7.60 12.76
C ASP A 169 9.62 -7.37 13.26
N TYR A 170 9.48 -6.59 14.30
CA TYR A 170 8.21 -6.29 14.96
C TYR A 170 7.98 -4.80 14.97
N TYR A 171 6.81 -4.36 14.51
CA TYR A 171 6.45 -2.96 14.45
C TYR A 171 5.10 -2.73 15.10
N CYS A 172 4.93 -1.60 15.79
CA CYS A 172 3.61 -1.16 16.26
C CYS A 172 3.33 0.25 15.75
N TRP A 173 2.08 0.47 15.34
CA TRP A 173 1.62 1.78 14.88
C TRP A 173 1.49 2.75 16.05
N LYS A 174 2.19 3.87 16.01
CA LYS A 174 2.15 4.93 17.01
C LYS A 174 2.41 6.29 16.36
N ASN A 175 1.72 7.30 16.83
CA ASN A 175 1.93 8.68 16.39
C ASN A 175 1.85 8.88 14.86
N GLY A 176 1.08 8.07 14.17
CA GLY A 176 0.92 8.15 12.72
C GLY A 176 2.02 7.46 11.91
N GLY A 177 2.78 6.53 12.49
CA GLY A 177 3.80 5.76 11.82
C GLY A 177 4.15 4.44 12.52
N TRP A 178 4.93 3.59 11.84
CA TRP A 178 5.43 2.33 12.38
C TRP A 178 6.67 2.56 13.22
N GLU A 179 6.68 2.06 14.45
CA GLU A 179 7.85 2.04 15.32
C GLU A 179 8.30 0.60 15.55
N MET A 180 9.58 0.33 15.31
CA MET A 180 10.17 -0.99 15.61
C MET A 180 10.07 -1.27 17.12
N THR A 181 9.69 -2.47 17.46
CA THR A 181 9.57 -2.94 18.85
C THR A 181 10.41 -4.20 19.07
N PRO A 182 10.96 -4.42 20.27
CA PRO A 182 11.65 -5.67 20.56
C PRO A 182 10.72 -6.87 20.35
N PRO A 183 11.25 -8.03 19.91
CA PRO A 183 10.49 -9.26 19.80
C PRO A 183 9.79 -9.57 21.12
N GLN A 184 8.48 -9.74 21.08
CA GLN A 184 7.73 -10.14 22.27
C GLN A 184 8.03 -11.61 22.54
N LYS A 185 8.54 -11.91 23.74
CA LYS A 185 8.65 -13.29 24.18
C LYS A 185 7.27 -13.92 24.09
N GLN A 186 7.05 -14.78 23.09
CA GLN A 186 5.88 -15.63 23.05
C GLN A 186 5.85 -16.40 24.36
N GLN A 187 4.84 -16.18 25.20
CA GLN A 187 4.51 -17.11 26.27
C GLN A 187 4.07 -18.39 25.58
N ARG A 188 5.02 -19.32 25.40
CA ARG A 188 4.65 -20.69 25.04
C ARG A 188 3.76 -21.20 26.18
N THR A 189 2.47 -21.27 25.95
CA THR A 189 1.54 -22.06 26.74
C THR A 189 2.01 -23.50 26.59
N GLN A 190 2.55 -24.06 27.67
CA GLN A 190 2.86 -25.48 27.81
C GLN A 190 1.57 -26.27 27.94
#